data_5c12d490615c5950b57f26d9f679be9a
#
_entry.id   5c12d490615c5950b57f26d9f679be9a
#
_cell.length_a   1.000
_cell.length_b   1.000
_cell.length_c   1.000
_cell.angle_alpha   90.00
_cell.angle_beta   90.00
_cell.angle_gamma   90.00
#
_symmetry.space_group_name_H-M   'P 1'
#
loop_
_entity.id
_entity.type
_entity.pdbx_description
1 polymer ?
#
loop_
_entity_poly.entity_id
_entity_poly.type
_entity_poly.pdbx_seq_one_letter_code
_entity_poly.pdbx_strand_id
1 'polypeptide(L)'
;MTANIDFYFACSSPWSYLAIEGLQAIAARHERQLSLLPVDVGRAWSTTGGGRPMGERPQVALDYRLVDLPRWRDFRNVRLNVQPAFFPVDHWLSTRVIAAAQIAGADLYPLTLALMRGC
;
A
#
# COMPACT_ATOMS: atom_id res chain seq x y z
N MET A 1 2.83 24.14 -14.62
CA MET A 1 2.03 23.04 -14.07
C MET A 1 2.94 22.10 -13.30
N THR A 2 2.68 21.93 -12.02
CA THR A 2 3.37 20.91 -11.23
C THR A 2 2.79 19.54 -11.59
N ALA A 3 3.57 18.64 -12.16
CA ALA A 3 3.14 17.28 -12.42
C ALA A 3 2.99 16.53 -11.11
N ASN A 4 1.91 15.79 -10.95
CA ASN A 4 1.67 14.93 -9.79
C ASN A 4 2.40 13.58 -9.93
N ILE A 5 2.68 12.95 -8.81
CA ILE A 5 3.10 11.55 -8.76
C ILE A 5 1.88 10.73 -8.35
N ASP A 6 1.41 9.88 -9.23
CA ASP A 6 0.29 8.99 -8.96
C ASP A 6 0.78 7.72 -8.26
N PHE A 7 0.25 7.47 -7.08
CA PHE A 7 0.55 6.27 -6.30
C PHE A 7 -0.68 5.37 -6.21
N TYR A 8 -0.68 4.33 -7.03
CA TYR A 8 -1.69 3.28 -6.99
C TYR A 8 -1.32 2.24 -5.94
N PHE A 9 -2.20 1.99 -4.97
CA PHE A 9 -1.87 1.14 -3.82
C PHE A 9 -3.06 0.32 -3.32
N ALA A 10 -2.76 -0.76 -2.62
CA ALA A 10 -3.72 -1.50 -1.82
C ALA A 10 -3.47 -1.23 -0.34
N CYS A 11 -4.52 -0.85 0.42
CA CYS A 11 -4.39 -0.41 1.81
C CYS A 11 -3.82 -1.51 2.73
N SER A 12 -4.14 -2.78 2.48
CA SER A 12 -3.62 -3.93 3.22
C SER A 12 -2.26 -4.44 2.74
N SER A 13 -1.66 -3.79 1.73
CA SER A 13 -0.37 -4.24 1.20
C SER A 13 0.80 -3.74 2.04
N PRO A 14 1.62 -4.62 2.63
CA PRO A 14 2.82 -4.22 3.35
C PRO A 14 3.85 -3.53 2.43
N TRP A 15 3.86 -3.86 1.14
CA TRP A 15 4.72 -3.22 0.14
C TRP A 15 4.31 -1.78 -0.12
N SER A 16 3.01 -1.50 -0.21
CA SER A 16 2.48 -0.14 -0.31
C SER A 16 2.81 0.66 0.94
N TYR A 17 2.68 0.06 2.12
CA TYR A 17 3.02 0.69 3.39
C TYR A 17 4.52 1.04 3.49
N LEU A 18 5.40 0.13 3.08
CA LEU A 18 6.85 0.37 3.05
C LEU A 18 7.25 1.48 2.07
N ALA A 19 6.44 1.74 1.04
CA ALA A 19 6.73 2.71 -0.01
C ALA A 19 6.25 4.13 0.32
N ILE A 20 5.11 4.29 1.00
CA ILE A 20 4.36 5.56 1.05
C ILE A 20 5.15 6.72 1.69
N GLU A 21 5.85 6.50 2.79
CA GLU A 21 6.61 7.57 3.46
C GLU A 21 7.81 8.01 2.61
N GLY A 22 8.53 7.06 2.02
CA GLY A 22 9.63 7.38 1.11
C GLY A 22 9.16 8.11 -0.14
N LEU A 23 8.01 7.73 -0.67
CA LEU A 23 7.41 8.38 -1.84
C LEU A 23 6.96 9.81 -1.53
N GLN A 24 6.38 10.04 -0.35
CA GLN A 24 6.03 11.39 0.12
C GLN A 24 7.28 12.28 0.25
N ALA A 25 8.37 11.75 0.79
CA ALA A 25 9.63 12.48 0.91
C ALA A 25 10.24 12.82 -0.47
N ILE A 26 10.14 11.91 -1.44
CA ILE A 26 10.58 12.14 -2.82
C ILE A 26 9.70 13.22 -3.47
N ALA A 27 8.39 13.14 -3.33
CA ALA A 27 7.48 14.13 -3.88
C ALA A 27 7.78 15.53 -3.34
N ALA A 28 7.96 15.67 -2.02
CA ALA A 28 8.30 16.93 -1.38
C ALA A 28 9.64 17.49 -1.88
N ARG A 29 10.68 16.64 -1.98
CA ARG A 29 12.02 17.04 -2.46
C ARG A 29 12.01 17.58 -3.89
N HIS A 30 11.08 17.10 -4.71
CA HIS A 30 10.95 17.49 -6.11
C HIS A 30 9.79 18.48 -6.36
N GLU A 31 9.23 19.05 -5.30
CA GLU A 31 8.11 19.99 -5.36
C GLU A 31 6.93 19.44 -6.18
N ARG A 32 6.62 18.14 -5.94
CA ARG A 32 5.51 17.43 -6.58
C ARG A 32 4.43 17.09 -5.55
N GLN A 33 3.21 16.99 -6.02
CA GLN A 33 2.11 16.49 -5.20
C GLN A 33 2.01 14.97 -5.38
N LEU A 34 1.70 14.28 -4.29
CA LEU A 34 1.42 12.86 -4.29
C LEU A 34 -0.09 12.63 -4.38
N SER A 35 -0.54 12.02 -5.47
CA SER A 35 -1.92 11.59 -5.66
C SER A 35 -2.08 10.17 -5.13
N LEU A 36 -2.86 9.98 -4.08
CA LEU A 36 -3.12 8.68 -3.47
C LEU A 36 -4.34 8.03 -4.10
N LEU A 37 -4.14 6.93 -4.82
CA LEU A 37 -5.15 6.25 -5.63
C LEU A 37 -5.33 4.80 -5.15
N PRO A 38 -6.28 4.54 -4.22
CA PRO A 38 -6.54 3.20 -3.76
C PRO A 38 -7.14 2.34 -4.87
N VAL A 39 -6.68 1.10 -5.00
CA VAL A 39 -7.11 0.18 -6.06
C VAL A 39 -7.68 -1.12 -5.51
N ASP A 40 -8.62 -1.69 -6.25
CA ASP A 40 -9.03 -3.09 -6.10
C ASP A 40 -7.98 -3.99 -6.76
N VAL A 41 -7.01 -4.41 -5.97
CA VAL A 41 -5.89 -5.22 -6.46
C VAL A 41 -6.36 -6.61 -6.92
N GLY A 42 -7.39 -7.18 -6.30
CA GLY A 42 -7.96 -8.48 -6.71
C GLY A 42 -8.55 -8.40 -8.12
N ARG A 43 -9.32 -7.36 -8.40
CA ARG A 43 -9.86 -7.10 -9.73
C ARG A 43 -8.76 -6.82 -10.76
N ALA A 44 -7.76 -6.04 -10.39
CA ALA A 44 -6.62 -5.77 -11.27
C ALA A 44 -5.91 -7.06 -11.66
N TRP A 45 -5.65 -7.96 -10.71
CA TRP A 45 -5.00 -9.25 -10.97
C TRP A 45 -5.86 -10.17 -11.85
N SER A 46 -7.17 -10.25 -11.57
CA SER A 46 -8.08 -11.09 -12.36
C SER A 46 -8.20 -10.63 -13.81
N THR A 47 -8.07 -9.32 -14.06
CA THR A 47 -8.17 -8.74 -15.40
C THR A 47 -6.84 -8.81 -16.17
N THR A 48 -5.72 -8.62 -15.49
CA THR A 48 -4.40 -8.50 -16.14
C THR A 48 -3.56 -9.77 -16.07
N GLY A 49 -3.88 -10.69 -15.15
CA GLY A 49 -3.02 -11.84 -14.84
C GLY A 49 -1.71 -11.47 -14.12
N GLY A 50 -1.55 -10.21 -13.69
CA GLY A 50 -0.30 -9.68 -13.13
C GLY A 50 0.00 -10.09 -11.69
N GLY A 51 -0.88 -10.82 -11.03
CA GLY A 51 -0.68 -11.28 -9.66
C GLY A 51 -1.65 -12.39 -9.26
N ARG A 52 -1.46 -12.93 -8.05
CA ARG A 52 -2.30 -13.97 -7.47
C ARG A 52 -2.60 -13.66 -6.00
N PRO A 53 -3.81 -13.99 -5.51
CA PRO A 53 -4.11 -13.98 -4.07
C PRO A 53 -3.11 -14.82 -3.28
N MET A 54 -2.93 -14.49 -2.00
CA MET A 54 -1.97 -15.19 -1.14
C MET A 54 -2.17 -16.70 -1.12
N GLY A 55 -3.42 -17.17 -1.03
CA GLY A 55 -3.75 -18.60 -0.99
C GLY A 55 -3.47 -19.38 -2.29
N GLU A 56 -3.21 -18.68 -3.39
CA GLU A 56 -2.91 -19.28 -4.71
C GLU A 56 -1.42 -19.22 -5.05
N ARG A 57 -0.58 -18.68 -4.16
CA ARG A 57 0.86 -18.54 -4.40
C ARG A 57 1.61 -19.82 -4.04
N PRO A 58 2.65 -20.18 -4.81
CA PRO A 58 3.53 -21.29 -4.44
C PRO A 58 4.18 -21.05 -3.06
N GLN A 59 4.37 -22.12 -2.28
CA GLN A 59 4.95 -22.03 -0.94
C GLN A 59 6.30 -21.30 -0.95
N VAL A 60 7.15 -21.57 -1.92
CA VAL A 60 8.46 -20.91 -2.04
C VAL A 60 8.34 -19.38 -2.16
N ALA A 61 7.29 -18.86 -2.80
CA ALA A 61 7.05 -17.42 -2.90
C ALA A 61 6.56 -16.83 -1.55
N LEU A 62 5.77 -17.60 -0.80
CA LEU A 62 5.32 -17.22 0.54
C LEU A 62 6.50 -17.19 1.52
N ASP A 63 7.36 -18.19 1.48
CA ASP A 63 8.55 -18.29 2.33
C ASP A 63 9.52 -17.13 2.03
N TYR A 64 9.76 -16.85 0.75
CA TYR A 64 10.63 -15.73 0.34
C TYR A 64 10.07 -14.38 0.80
N ARG A 65 8.75 -14.19 0.76
CA ARG A 65 8.10 -12.99 1.26
C ARG A 65 8.47 -12.71 2.72
N LEU A 66 8.54 -13.74 3.56
CA LEU A 66 8.90 -13.62 4.98
C LEU A 66 10.39 -13.33 5.20
N VAL A 67 11.23 -13.53 4.20
CA VAL A 67 12.65 -13.12 4.21
C VAL A 67 12.80 -11.69 3.68
N ASP A 68 12.05 -11.33 2.65
CA ASP A 68 12.18 -10.07 1.93
C ASP A 68 11.56 -8.88 2.71
N LEU A 69 10.38 -9.07 3.31
CA LEU A 69 9.72 -8.02 4.09
C LEU A 69 10.57 -7.46 5.26
N PRO A 70 11.22 -8.29 6.11
CA PRO A 70 12.11 -7.78 7.15
C PRO A 70 13.28 -6.96 6.60
N ARG A 71 13.86 -7.37 5.47
CA ARG A 71 14.95 -6.65 4.81
C ARG A 71 14.52 -5.24 4.41
N TRP A 72 13.38 -5.13 3.76
CA TRP A 72 12.84 -3.83 3.36
C TRP A 72 12.37 -2.99 4.54
N ARG A 73 11.75 -3.60 5.55
CA ARG A 73 11.40 -2.93 6.80
C ARG A 73 12.63 -2.27 7.44
N ASP A 74 13.72 -3.02 7.57
CA ASP A 74 14.95 -2.54 8.21
C ASP A 74 15.65 -1.49 7.34
N PHE A 75 15.73 -1.71 6.03
CA PHE A 75 16.31 -0.76 5.08
C PHE A 75 15.54 0.58 5.05
N ARG A 76 14.22 0.54 5.11
CA ARG A 76 13.36 1.73 5.14
C ARG A 76 13.22 2.34 6.52
N ASN A 77 13.66 1.65 7.56
CA ASN A 77 13.45 2.03 8.96
C ASN A 77 11.97 2.31 9.28
N VAL A 78 11.08 1.44 8.81
CA VAL A 78 9.62 1.53 8.98
C VAL A 78 9.17 0.49 9.98
N ARG A 79 8.28 0.86 10.89
CA ARG A 79 7.68 -0.08 11.84
C ARG A 79 6.64 -0.95 11.14
N LEU A 80 6.96 -2.22 10.92
CA LEU A 80 6.10 -3.19 10.23
C LEU A 80 6.06 -4.51 11.01
N ASN A 81 4.85 -5.00 11.30
CA ASN A 81 4.64 -6.37 11.71
C ASN A 81 4.64 -7.27 10.46
N VAL A 82 5.63 -8.15 10.36
CA VAL A 82 5.81 -9.02 9.17
C VAL A 82 4.75 -10.12 9.09
N GLN A 83 4.23 -10.54 10.23
CA GLN A 83 3.20 -11.58 10.34
C GLN A 83 2.07 -11.13 11.27
N PRO A 84 1.19 -10.21 10.82
CA PRO A 84 0.04 -9.82 11.60
C PRO A 84 -0.92 -11.01 11.82
N ALA A 85 -1.56 -11.05 12.98
CA ALA A 85 -2.42 -12.16 13.37
C ALA A 85 -3.62 -12.40 12.44
N PHE A 86 -4.10 -11.33 11.79
CA PHE A 86 -5.32 -11.34 10.96
C PHE A 86 -5.05 -11.05 9.47
N PHE A 87 -3.82 -11.21 9.03
CA PHE A 87 -3.47 -10.98 7.62
C PHE A 87 -3.76 -12.24 6.77
N PRO A 88 -4.29 -12.08 5.56
CA PRO A 88 -4.75 -10.84 4.92
C PRO A 88 -6.09 -10.33 5.47
N VAL A 89 -6.21 -9.02 5.64
CA VAL A 89 -7.46 -8.37 6.04
C VAL A 89 -8.26 -7.92 4.83
N ASP A 90 -9.59 -7.83 4.97
CA ASP A 90 -10.43 -7.18 3.99
C ASP A 90 -10.13 -5.67 3.95
N HIS A 91 -9.62 -5.20 2.84
CA HIS A 91 -9.25 -3.80 2.62
C HIS A 91 -10.36 -2.96 1.97
N TRP A 92 -11.52 -3.55 1.69
CA TRP A 92 -12.61 -2.85 1.00
C TRP A 92 -13.11 -1.63 1.76
N LEU A 93 -13.33 -1.77 3.06
CA LEU A 93 -13.81 -0.66 3.86
C LEU A 93 -12.80 0.51 3.86
N SER A 94 -11.53 0.23 4.10
CA SER A 94 -10.47 1.26 4.08
C SER A 94 -10.32 1.91 2.70
N THR A 95 -10.38 1.13 1.62
CA THR A 95 -10.36 1.63 0.24
C THR A 95 -11.50 2.59 -0.03
N ARG A 96 -12.71 2.26 0.39
CA ARG A 96 -13.91 3.11 0.24
C ARG A 96 -13.85 4.37 1.09
N VAL A 97 -13.32 4.28 2.31
CA VAL A 97 -13.13 5.44 3.19
C VAL A 97 -12.16 6.44 2.55
N ILE A 98 -11.04 5.97 2.00
CA ILE A 98 -10.06 6.84 1.31
C ILE A 98 -10.70 7.48 0.07
N ALA A 99 -11.43 6.71 -0.74
CA ALA A 99 -12.11 7.24 -1.92
C ALA A 99 -13.18 8.30 -1.54
N ALA A 100 -13.96 8.07 -0.50
CA ALA A 100 -14.94 9.04 0.00
C ALA A 100 -14.26 10.32 0.53
N ALA A 101 -13.18 10.19 1.26
CA ALA A 101 -12.38 11.32 1.75
C ALA A 101 -11.78 12.14 0.60
N GLN A 102 -11.35 11.47 -0.47
CA GLN A 102 -10.86 12.13 -1.68
C GLN A 102 -11.95 12.97 -2.35
N ILE A 103 -13.15 12.43 -2.48
CA ILE A 103 -14.30 13.14 -3.05
C ILE A 103 -14.66 14.36 -2.18
N ALA A 104 -14.54 14.23 -0.85
CA ALA A 104 -14.78 15.31 0.10
C ALA A 104 -13.64 16.36 0.17
N GLY A 105 -12.54 16.18 -0.57
CA GLY A 105 -11.41 17.10 -0.58
C GLY A 105 -10.54 17.07 0.68
N ALA A 106 -10.57 15.96 1.44
CA ALA A 106 -9.76 15.81 2.64
C ALA A 106 -8.28 15.55 2.32
N ASP A 107 -7.40 15.82 3.29
CA ASP A 107 -6.00 15.42 3.21
C ASP A 107 -5.89 13.90 3.38
N LEU A 108 -5.54 13.22 2.29
CA LEU A 108 -5.53 11.76 2.24
C LEU A 108 -4.30 11.12 2.87
N TYR A 109 -3.17 11.83 2.95
CA TYR A 109 -1.93 11.22 3.39
C TYR A 109 -1.99 10.71 4.85
N PRO A 110 -2.36 11.53 5.85
CA PRO A 110 -2.44 11.07 7.22
C PRO A 110 -3.52 10.00 7.43
N LEU A 111 -4.65 10.10 6.74
CA LEU A 111 -5.72 9.10 6.78
C LEU A 111 -5.24 7.76 6.22
N THR A 112 -4.64 7.76 5.05
CA THR A 112 -4.14 6.56 4.38
C THR A 112 -3.06 5.87 5.23
N LEU A 113 -2.12 6.63 5.76
CA LEU A 113 -1.06 6.10 6.62
C LEU A 113 -1.62 5.47 7.90
N ALA A 114 -2.61 6.10 8.53
CA ALA A 114 -3.27 5.56 9.72
C ALA A 114 -4.00 4.24 9.43
N LEU A 115 -4.71 4.16 8.30
CA LEU A 115 -5.40 2.93 7.88
C LEU A 115 -4.41 1.80 7.55
N MET A 116 -3.31 2.10 6.86
CA MET A 116 -2.26 1.12 6.57
C MET A 116 -1.59 0.57 7.84
N ARG A 117 -1.44 1.41 8.86
CA ARG A 117 -0.90 1.00 10.18
C ARG A 117 -1.84 0.12 10.98
N GLY A 118 -3.13 0.19 10.70
CA GLY A 118 -4.17 -0.61 11.34
C GLY A 118 -4.41 -1.97 10.66
N CYS A 119 -3.83 -2.21 9.48
CA CYS A 119 -3.93 -3.49 8.74
C CYS A 119 -2.76 -4.46 9.13
#